data_b18071797c4b3e389fdfdc5ce572babc
#
_entry.id   b18071797c4b3e389fdfdc5ce572babc
#
_cell.length_a   1.000
_cell.length_b   1.000
_cell.length_c   1.000
_cell.angle_alpha   90.00
_cell.angle_beta   90.00
_cell.angle_gamma   90.00
#
_symmetry.space_group_name_H-M   'P 1'
#
loop_
_entity.id
_entity.type
_entity.pdbx_description
1 polymer ?
#
loop_
_entity_poly.entity_id
_entity_poly.type
_entity_poly.pdbx_seq_one_letter_code
_entity_poly.pdbx_strand_id
1 'polypeptide(L)'
;MHDHAPDHRLQTLHARIRAEIEARILSGEWPPGYRIPPETELVATYGCSRMTVNKAMSSLATEGLILRNRRAGTVVARPRIHSAILNIPDIRAKVEERGAIYGYRALNDELRPPCCVHLGSEGHHLGRSRFIRSLHSSDGLPVMLEDRHIFLDAAPDAEHADFATEPPGAWLVAHVAWTEAEHRIAAISADTASARALEISSTSPCLLVERRTWRGTDTVTIVRQVFRGDAFDLVARFGPGSDKA
;
A
#
# COMPACT_ATOMS: atom_id res chain seq x y z
N MET A 1 31.19 -22.50 -26.94
CA MET A 1 30.68 -21.12 -26.87
C MET A 1 29.27 -21.19 -27.45
N HIS A 2 28.28 -21.50 -26.60
CA HIS A 2 26.86 -21.57 -26.99
C HIS A 2 26.16 -20.48 -26.22
N ASP A 3 25.78 -19.49 -27.00
CA ASP A 3 25.00 -18.32 -26.60
C ASP A 3 23.57 -18.77 -26.31
N HIS A 4 23.16 -18.74 -25.06
CA HIS A 4 21.79 -19.02 -24.59
C HIS A 4 21.05 -17.70 -24.49
N ALA A 5 20.50 -17.26 -25.64
CA ALA A 5 19.48 -16.21 -25.60
C ALA A 5 18.20 -16.76 -24.91
N PRO A 6 17.55 -16.01 -24.03
CA PRO A 6 16.32 -16.47 -23.37
C PRO A 6 15.19 -16.62 -24.39
N ASP A 7 14.58 -17.79 -24.36
CA ASP A 7 13.50 -18.25 -25.26
C ASP A 7 12.22 -17.40 -25.10
N HIS A 8 12.05 -16.40 -25.93
CA HIS A 8 10.88 -15.52 -26.02
C HIS A 8 9.68 -16.15 -26.78
N ARG A 9 9.71 -17.46 -27.04
CA ARG A 9 8.70 -18.15 -27.85
C ARG A 9 7.86 -19.06 -26.96
N LEU A 10 6.79 -18.56 -26.31
CA LEU A 10 5.57 -19.31 -25.98
C LEU A 10 4.69 -18.61 -24.94
N GLN A 11 4.76 -17.30 -24.83
CA GLN A 11 3.71 -16.61 -24.09
C GLN A 11 2.42 -16.63 -24.90
N THR A 12 1.39 -17.28 -24.37
CA THR A 12 0.05 -17.25 -24.98
C THR A 12 -0.45 -15.81 -25.08
N LEU A 13 -1.21 -15.51 -26.14
CA LEU A 13 -1.67 -14.13 -26.40
C LEU A 13 -2.39 -13.50 -25.16
N HIS A 14 -3.17 -14.30 -24.43
CA HIS A 14 -3.81 -13.80 -23.21
C HIS A 14 -2.79 -13.46 -22.09
N ALA A 15 -1.68 -14.20 -21.99
CA ALA A 15 -0.62 -13.90 -21.02
C ALA A 15 0.12 -12.60 -21.39
N ARG A 16 0.32 -12.34 -22.68
CA ARG A 16 0.91 -11.09 -23.17
C ARG A 16 0.00 -9.90 -22.88
N ILE A 17 -1.31 -10.00 -23.16
CA ILE A 17 -2.29 -8.96 -22.87
C ILE A 17 -2.34 -8.69 -21.37
N ARG A 18 -2.38 -9.75 -20.55
CA ARG A 18 -2.33 -9.64 -19.10
C ARG A 18 -1.09 -8.88 -18.63
N ALA A 19 0.09 -9.28 -19.08
CA ALA A 19 1.36 -8.67 -18.70
C ALA A 19 1.44 -7.18 -19.11
N GLU A 20 0.92 -6.82 -20.29
CA GLU A 20 0.92 -5.43 -20.75
C GLU A 20 -0.02 -4.56 -19.91
N ILE A 21 -1.23 -5.04 -19.61
CA ILE A 21 -2.19 -4.31 -18.73
C ILE A 21 -1.61 -4.20 -17.32
N GLU A 22 -1.05 -5.27 -16.79
CA GLU A 22 -0.37 -5.29 -15.52
C GLU A 22 0.77 -4.26 -15.49
N ALA A 23 1.62 -4.19 -16.51
CA ALA A 23 2.71 -3.22 -16.61
C ALA A 23 2.21 -1.77 -16.56
N ARG A 24 1.10 -1.44 -17.24
CA ARG A 24 0.49 -0.09 -17.21
C ARG A 24 -0.07 0.26 -15.81
N ILE A 25 -0.66 -0.71 -15.13
CA ILE A 25 -1.13 -0.54 -13.75
C ILE A 25 0.08 -0.34 -12.82
N LEU A 26 1.09 -1.18 -12.99
CA LEU A 26 2.26 -1.20 -12.13
C LEU A 26 3.19 0.01 -12.35
N SER A 27 3.27 0.56 -13.56
CA SER A 27 4.03 1.79 -13.84
C SER A 27 3.33 3.07 -13.34
N GLY A 28 2.04 2.97 -12.92
CA GLY A 28 1.23 4.14 -12.59
C GLY A 28 0.57 4.83 -13.79
N GLU A 29 0.84 4.39 -15.03
CA GLU A 29 0.15 4.91 -16.23
C GLU A 29 -1.39 4.79 -16.06
N TRP A 30 -1.83 3.70 -15.42
CA TRP A 30 -3.22 3.49 -15.02
C TRP A 30 -3.33 3.50 -13.49
N PRO A 31 -3.55 4.66 -12.87
CA PRO A 31 -3.62 4.78 -11.41
C PRO A 31 -4.86 4.10 -10.81
N PRO A 32 -4.91 3.85 -9.51
CA PRO A 32 -6.08 3.30 -8.82
C PRO A 32 -7.36 4.08 -9.13
N GLY A 33 -8.40 3.36 -9.61
CA GLY A 33 -9.67 3.95 -10.07
C GLY A 33 -9.70 4.34 -11.55
N TYR A 34 -8.59 4.23 -12.29
CA TYR A 34 -8.56 4.42 -13.74
C TYR A 34 -9.54 3.47 -14.43
N ARG A 35 -10.34 3.98 -15.38
CA ARG A 35 -11.31 3.19 -16.14
C ARG A 35 -10.61 2.52 -17.31
N ILE A 36 -10.43 1.21 -17.22
CA ILE A 36 -9.82 0.40 -18.27
C ILE A 36 -10.73 0.40 -19.51
N PRO A 37 -10.16 0.49 -20.73
CA PRO A 37 -10.93 0.42 -21.96
C PRO A 37 -11.86 -0.80 -22.00
N PRO A 38 -13.05 -0.69 -22.58
CA PRO A 38 -14.00 -1.81 -22.70
C PRO A 38 -13.38 -3.01 -23.42
N GLU A 39 -13.82 -4.23 -23.09
CA GLU A 39 -13.32 -5.46 -23.74
C GLU A 39 -13.42 -5.39 -25.27
N THR A 40 -14.42 -4.72 -25.82
CA THR A 40 -14.59 -4.52 -27.27
C THR A 40 -13.47 -3.71 -27.90
N GLU A 41 -12.99 -2.70 -27.20
CA GLU A 41 -11.88 -1.87 -27.63
C GLU A 41 -10.56 -2.62 -27.50
N LEU A 42 -10.37 -3.36 -26.40
CA LEU A 42 -9.20 -4.23 -26.22
C LEU A 42 -9.13 -5.34 -27.29
N VAL A 43 -10.28 -5.90 -27.68
CA VAL A 43 -10.37 -6.85 -28.80
C VAL A 43 -9.85 -6.22 -30.10
N ALA A 44 -10.26 -4.99 -30.40
CA ALA A 44 -9.80 -4.27 -31.59
C ALA A 44 -8.31 -3.93 -31.50
N THR A 45 -7.84 -3.45 -30.35
CA THR A 45 -6.44 -3.07 -30.10
C THR A 45 -5.49 -4.27 -30.25
N TYR A 46 -5.85 -5.41 -29.67
CA TYR A 46 -4.99 -6.60 -29.67
C TYR A 46 -5.26 -7.57 -30.83
N GLY A 47 -6.25 -7.30 -31.68
CA GLY A 47 -6.58 -8.15 -32.82
C GLY A 47 -6.92 -9.60 -32.45
N CYS A 48 -7.61 -9.81 -31.32
CA CYS A 48 -7.84 -11.14 -30.77
C CYS A 48 -9.31 -11.42 -30.44
N SER A 49 -9.63 -12.66 -30.05
CA SER A 49 -10.98 -13.02 -29.68
C SER A 49 -11.39 -12.39 -28.35
N ARG A 50 -12.71 -12.12 -28.17
CA ARG A 50 -13.28 -11.67 -26.91
C ARG A 50 -12.96 -12.63 -25.74
N MET A 51 -12.92 -13.94 -26.00
CA MET A 51 -12.54 -14.92 -24.98
C MET A 51 -11.11 -14.74 -24.48
N THR A 52 -10.17 -14.39 -25.38
CA THR A 52 -8.78 -14.13 -25.04
C THR A 52 -8.64 -12.94 -24.12
N VAL A 53 -9.30 -11.81 -24.45
CA VAL A 53 -9.36 -10.62 -23.59
C VAL A 53 -10.01 -10.95 -22.26
N ASN A 54 -11.16 -11.62 -22.28
CA ASN A 54 -11.89 -11.99 -21.06
C ASN A 54 -11.03 -12.85 -20.12
N LYS A 55 -10.25 -13.80 -20.65
CA LYS A 55 -9.34 -14.64 -19.84
C LYS A 55 -8.25 -13.81 -19.17
N ALA A 56 -7.64 -12.86 -19.89
CA ALA A 56 -6.64 -11.94 -19.34
C ALA A 56 -7.26 -11.05 -18.24
N MET A 57 -8.41 -10.45 -18.51
CA MET A 57 -9.12 -9.60 -17.56
C MET A 57 -9.61 -10.37 -16.32
N SER A 58 -10.01 -11.63 -16.48
CA SER A 58 -10.42 -12.49 -15.36
C SER A 58 -9.23 -12.83 -14.45
N SER A 59 -8.05 -13.10 -15.03
CA SER A 59 -6.82 -13.31 -14.25
C SER A 59 -6.47 -12.07 -13.42
N LEU A 60 -6.45 -10.90 -14.04
CA LEU A 60 -6.18 -9.63 -13.33
C LEU A 60 -7.20 -9.34 -12.23
N ALA A 61 -8.47 -9.70 -12.47
CA ALA A 61 -9.53 -9.54 -11.46
C ALA A 61 -9.36 -10.54 -10.29
N THR A 62 -8.97 -11.78 -10.57
CA THR A 62 -8.68 -12.80 -9.54
C THR A 62 -7.48 -12.39 -8.68
N GLU A 63 -6.48 -11.75 -9.29
CA GLU A 63 -5.30 -11.21 -8.62
C GLU A 63 -5.58 -9.87 -7.90
N GLY A 64 -6.80 -9.35 -8.01
CA GLY A 64 -7.20 -8.12 -7.32
C GLY A 64 -6.66 -6.83 -7.94
N LEU A 65 -6.02 -6.88 -9.11
CA LEU A 65 -5.50 -5.70 -9.80
C LEU A 65 -6.59 -4.84 -10.45
N ILE A 66 -7.74 -5.43 -10.78
CA ILE A 66 -8.87 -4.75 -11.38
C ILE A 66 -10.20 -5.16 -10.73
N LEU A 67 -11.19 -4.27 -10.78
CA LEU A 67 -12.57 -4.54 -10.38
C LEU A 67 -13.48 -4.50 -11.61
N ARG A 68 -14.24 -5.57 -11.81
CA ARG A 68 -15.23 -5.69 -12.91
C ARG A 68 -16.61 -5.37 -12.38
N ASN A 69 -17.21 -4.27 -12.83
CA ASN A 69 -18.57 -3.90 -12.49
C ASN A 69 -19.46 -3.95 -13.74
N ARG A 70 -20.55 -4.69 -13.68
CA ARG A 70 -21.46 -4.88 -14.83
C ARG A 70 -22.04 -3.57 -15.37
N ARG A 71 -22.24 -2.55 -14.53
CA ARG A 71 -22.82 -1.26 -14.91
C ARG A 71 -21.78 -0.16 -15.10
N ALA A 72 -20.69 -0.15 -14.32
CA ALA A 72 -19.69 0.89 -14.32
C ALA A 72 -18.45 0.58 -15.20
N GLY A 73 -18.37 -0.63 -15.74
CA GLY A 73 -17.19 -1.09 -16.50
C GLY A 73 -16.08 -1.65 -15.60
N THR A 74 -14.90 -1.80 -16.16
CA THR A 74 -13.73 -2.30 -15.42
C THR A 74 -12.85 -1.13 -15.01
N VAL A 75 -12.41 -1.13 -13.75
CA VAL A 75 -11.51 -0.10 -13.21
C VAL A 75 -10.30 -0.77 -12.56
N VAL A 76 -9.17 -0.07 -12.55
CA VAL A 76 -8.01 -0.46 -11.74
C VAL A 76 -8.45 -0.49 -10.29
N ALA A 77 -8.20 -1.60 -9.61
CA ALA A 77 -8.61 -1.78 -8.24
C ALA A 77 -7.93 -0.73 -7.36
N ARG A 78 -8.71 -0.06 -6.53
CA ARG A 78 -8.16 0.56 -5.35
C ARG A 78 -7.81 -0.59 -4.40
N PRO A 79 -6.62 -0.59 -3.81
CA PRO A 79 -6.26 -1.63 -2.87
C PRO A 79 -7.38 -1.81 -1.84
N ARG A 80 -8.11 -2.93 -1.90
CA ARG A 80 -9.04 -3.30 -0.86
C ARG A 80 -8.31 -4.26 0.06
N ILE A 81 -8.16 -3.89 1.30
CA ILE A 81 -7.66 -4.79 2.34
C ILE A 81 -8.75 -5.85 2.56
N HIS A 82 -8.69 -6.93 1.80
CA HIS A 82 -9.52 -8.12 2.02
C HIS A 82 -8.86 -9.03 3.07
N SER A 83 -8.74 -8.54 4.27
CA SER A 83 -8.62 -9.40 5.44
C SER A 83 -9.43 -8.78 6.55
N ALA A 84 -10.49 -9.44 6.97
CA ALA A 84 -11.35 -9.00 8.06
C ALA A 84 -10.59 -8.85 9.40
N ILE A 85 -9.34 -9.27 9.44
CA ILE A 85 -8.54 -9.28 10.67
C ILE A 85 -7.76 -7.98 10.87
N LEU A 86 -7.44 -7.20 9.83
CA LEU A 86 -6.53 -6.05 9.98
C LEU A 86 -6.80 -4.91 8.98
N ASN A 87 -8.03 -4.46 8.89
CA ASN A 87 -8.26 -3.13 8.36
C ASN A 87 -7.80 -2.12 9.44
N ILE A 88 -6.50 -1.76 9.43
CA ILE A 88 -6.01 -0.68 10.28
C ILE A 88 -6.58 0.59 9.68
N PRO A 89 -7.57 1.22 10.33
CA PRO A 89 -8.24 2.38 9.78
C PRO A 89 -7.23 3.49 9.52
N ASP A 90 -7.50 4.30 8.52
CA ASP A 90 -6.83 5.58 8.35
C ASP A 90 -6.96 6.36 9.66
N ILE A 91 -5.83 6.77 10.25
CA ILE A 91 -5.81 7.49 11.52
C ILE A 91 -6.60 8.80 11.42
N ARG A 92 -6.59 9.47 10.27
CA ARG A 92 -7.40 10.68 10.03
C ARG A 92 -8.88 10.36 10.18
N ALA A 93 -9.37 9.36 9.45
CA ALA A 93 -10.77 8.94 9.51
C ALA A 93 -11.17 8.59 10.95
N LYS A 94 -10.30 7.87 11.67
CA LYS A 94 -10.58 7.46 13.06
C LYS A 94 -10.64 8.64 14.05
N VAL A 95 -9.82 9.67 13.85
CA VAL A 95 -9.85 10.90 14.66
C VAL A 95 -11.12 11.70 14.34
N GLU A 96 -11.41 11.88 13.05
CA GLU A 96 -12.58 12.64 12.58
C GLU A 96 -13.92 11.96 12.94
N GLU A 97 -14.00 10.62 12.90
CA GLU A 97 -15.19 9.86 13.37
C GLU A 97 -15.51 10.08 14.85
N ARG A 98 -14.49 10.40 15.65
CA ARG A 98 -14.65 10.77 17.07
C ARG A 98 -15.01 12.24 17.29
N GLY A 99 -15.14 13.02 16.20
CA GLY A 99 -15.44 14.46 16.24
C GLY A 99 -14.24 15.33 16.61
N ALA A 100 -13.02 14.78 16.61
CA ALA A 100 -11.80 15.48 16.94
C ALA A 100 -11.10 16.05 15.69
N ILE A 101 -10.27 17.06 15.86
CA ILE A 101 -9.49 17.69 14.78
C ILE A 101 -8.22 16.87 14.54
N TYR A 102 -8.10 16.32 13.34
CA TYR A 102 -6.88 15.63 12.92
C TYR A 102 -5.77 16.61 12.56
N GLY A 103 -4.55 16.32 13.03
CA GLY A 103 -3.35 17.05 12.65
C GLY A 103 -2.26 16.11 12.13
N TYR A 104 -1.47 16.61 11.16
CA TYR A 104 -0.33 15.92 10.59
C TYR A 104 0.88 16.85 10.54
N ARG A 105 2.05 16.31 10.86
CA ARG A 105 3.33 17.04 10.77
C ARG A 105 4.46 16.10 10.37
N ALA A 106 5.13 16.38 9.25
CA ALA A 106 6.38 15.74 8.90
C ALA A 106 7.49 16.23 9.85
N LEU A 107 8.23 15.29 10.43
CA LEU A 107 9.36 15.57 11.33
C LEU A 107 10.70 15.39 10.62
N ASN A 108 10.78 14.46 9.69
CA ASN A 108 11.92 14.21 8.82
C ASN A 108 11.42 13.71 7.47
N ASP A 109 12.10 14.09 6.40
CA ASP A 109 11.84 13.65 5.04
C ASP A 109 13.17 13.66 4.27
N GLU A 110 13.67 12.49 3.92
CA GLU A 110 14.97 12.35 3.29
C GLU A 110 15.04 11.17 2.33
N LEU A 111 15.82 11.33 1.27
CA LEU A 111 16.20 10.24 0.39
C LEU A 111 17.29 9.40 1.05
N ARG A 112 17.10 8.08 1.07
CA ARG A 112 18.09 7.13 1.62
C ARG A 112 18.63 6.21 0.53
N PRO A 113 19.94 5.94 0.53
CA PRO A 113 20.53 4.93 -0.35
C PRO A 113 19.99 3.53 0.00
N PRO A 114 20.30 2.51 -0.82
CA PRO A 114 19.99 1.12 -0.47
C PRO A 114 20.51 0.77 0.92
N CYS A 115 19.66 0.27 1.77
CA CYS A 115 19.98 -0.03 3.16
C CYS A 115 19.21 -1.24 3.68
N CYS A 116 19.61 -1.74 4.87
CA CYS A 116 18.80 -2.69 5.63
C CYS A 116 17.73 -1.96 6.40
N VAL A 117 16.48 -2.32 6.16
CA VAL A 117 15.32 -1.90 6.97
C VAL A 117 14.89 -3.10 7.80
N HIS A 118 14.75 -2.89 9.10
CA HIS A 118 14.32 -3.95 10.02
C HIS A 118 12.82 -3.84 10.26
N LEU A 119 12.14 -4.96 10.11
CA LEU A 119 10.74 -5.15 10.46
C LEU A 119 10.67 -6.33 11.44
N GLY A 120 10.30 -6.05 12.69
CA GLY A 120 10.44 -7.04 13.75
C GLY A 120 11.90 -7.45 13.98
N SER A 121 12.19 -8.76 13.90
CA SER A 121 13.54 -9.32 14.01
C SER A 121 14.23 -9.53 12.66
N GLU A 122 13.55 -9.29 11.54
CA GLU A 122 14.06 -9.55 10.19
C GLU A 122 14.64 -8.29 9.57
N GLY A 123 15.85 -8.39 9.01
CA GLY A 123 16.49 -7.35 8.22
C GLY A 123 16.23 -7.58 6.72
N HIS A 124 15.80 -6.53 6.02
CA HIS A 124 15.56 -6.58 4.59
C HIS A 124 16.54 -5.65 3.87
N HIS A 125 17.31 -6.20 2.91
CA HIS A 125 18.12 -5.40 2.00
C HIS A 125 17.23 -4.92 0.86
N LEU A 126 17.05 -3.60 0.77
CA LEU A 126 16.13 -2.98 -0.15
C LEU A 126 16.80 -1.82 -0.89
N GLY A 127 16.21 -1.44 -2.03
CA GLY A 127 16.70 -0.37 -2.90
C GLY A 127 16.66 1.02 -2.27
N ARG A 128 16.86 2.06 -3.09
CA ARG A 128 16.72 3.46 -2.67
C ARG A 128 15.31 3.71 -2.14
N SER A 129 15.22 4.46 -1.06
CA SER A 129 13.93 4.81 -0.46
C SER A 129 13.84 6.29 -0.09
N ARG A 130 12.61 6.83 -0.05
CA ARG A 130 12.32 8.05 0.67
C ARG A 130 11.84 7.66 2.07
N PHE A 131 12.52 8.17 3.08
CA PHE A 131 12.18 7.96 4.48
C PHE A 131 11.44 9.17 5.01
N ILE A 132 10.27 8.95 5.56
CA ILE A 132 9.45 9.97 6.16
C ILE A 132 9.16 9.58 7.61
N ARG A 133 9.53 10.46 8.56
CA ARG A 133 9.07 10.41 9.93
C ARG A 133 8.01 11.46 10.14
N SER A 134 6.84 11.07 10.65
CA SER A 134 5.72 11.97 10.85
C SER A 134 5.00 11.73 12.16
N LEU A 135 4.34 12.80 12.64
CA LEU A 135 3.53 12.79 13.82
C LEU A 135 2.09 13.10 13.45
N HIS A 136 1.18 12.28 13.98
CA HIS A 136 -0.25 12.47 13.83
C HIS A 136 -0.86 12.82 15.17
N SER A 137 -1.81 13.76 15.19
CA SER A 137 -2.43 14.27 16.41
C SER A 137 -3.95 14.27 16.31
N SER A 138 -4.58 14.29 17.49
CA SER A 138 -6.01 14.49 17.72
C SER A 138 -6.18 15.66 18.65
N ASP A 139 -6.88 16.71 18.22
CA ASP A 139 -7.03 17.96 18.95
C ASP A 139 -5.69 18.54 19.46
N GLY A 140 -4.66 18.44 18.62
CA GLY A 140 -3.30 18.89 18.93
C GLY A 140 -2.47 17.94 19.79
N LEU A 141 -3.04 16.90 20.39
CA LEU A 141 -2.30 15.90 21.17
C LEU A 141 -1.71 14.82 20.25
N PRO A 142 -0.40 14.52 20.33
CA PRO A 142 0.20 13.44 19.56
C PRO A 142 -0.43 12.09 19.90
N VAL A 143 -0.87 11.35 18.89
CA VAL A 143 -1.50 10.02 19.04
C VAL A 143 -0.75 8.91 18.35
N MET A 144 0.01 9.24 17.28
CA MET A 144 0.80 8.26 16.53
C MET A 144 2.08 8.88 15.98
N LEU A 145 3.19 8.17 16.15
CA LEU A 145 4.46 8.41 15.48
C LEU A 145 4.59 7.38 14.34
N GLU A 146 4.86 7.84 13.13
CA GLU A 146 5.06 7.00 11.96
C GLU A 146 6.49 7.15 11.41
N ASP A 147 7.16 6.01 11.17
CA ASP A 147 8.40 5.88 10.41
C ASP A 147 8.11 5.07 9.16
N ARG A 148 8.26 5.66 7.99
CA ARG A 148 7.94 5.03 6.71
C ARG A 148 9.07 5.10 5.73
N HIS A 149 9.37 3.97 5.09
CA HIS A 149 10.15 3.88 3.87
C HIS A 149 9.24 3.64 2.67
N ILE A 150 9.38 4.45 1.63
CA ILE A 150 8.76 4.23 0.32
C ILE A 150 9.89 3.93 -0.65
N PHE A 151 9.86 2.74 -1.28
CA PHE A 151 10.93 2.28 -2.17
C PHE A 151 10.71 2.80 -3.58
N LEU A 152 11.69 3.56 -4.08
CA LEU A 152 11.57 4.31 -5.32
C LEU A 152 11.56 3.42 -6.56
N ASP A 153 12.11 2.21 -6.48
CA ASP A 153 12.01 1.22 -7.57
C ASP A 153 10.55 0.78 -7.81
N ALA A 154 9.75 0.74 -6.75
CA ALA A 154 8.34 0.39 -6.83
C ALA A 154 7.41 1.61 -6.93
N ALA A 155 7.80 2.77 -6.44
CA ALA A 155 7.01 4.00 -6.43
C ALA A 155 7.89 5.21 -6.76
N PRO A 156 8.36 5.36 -8.02
CA PRO A 156 9.29 6.41 -8.41
C PRO A 156 8.76 7.83 -8.18
N ASP A 157 7.46 8.05 -8.39
CA ASP A 157 6.82 9.37 -8.21
C ASP A 157 6.88 9.87 -6.75
N ALA A 158 7.11 8.96 -5.80
CA ALA A 158 7.30 9.34 -4.40
C ALA A 158 8.56 10.18 -4.18
N GLU A 159 9.52 10.19 -5.11
CA GLU A 159 10.73 11.03 -5.03
C GLU A 159 10.38 12.52 -5.02
N HIS A 160 9.28 12.92 -5.68
CA HIS A 160 8.89 14.31 -5.86
C HIS A 160 7.57 14.69 -5.18
N ALA A 161 6.94 13.75 -4.47
CA ALA A 161 5.67 14.01 -3.77
C ALA A 161 5.86 14.99 -2.59
N ASP A 162 4.83 15.79 -2.29
CA ASP A 162 4.84 16.73 -1.16
C ASP A 162 4.34 16.06 0.13
N PHE A 163 5.24 15.42 0.87
CA PHE A 163 4.93 14.84 2.17
C PHE A 163 4.99 15.82 3.35
N ALA A 164 5.26 17.10 3.10
CA ALA A 164 5.12 18.11 4.15
C ALA A 164 3.65 18.37 4.48
N THR A 165 2.77 18.27 3.50
CA THR A 165 1.33 18.56 3.61
C THR A 165 0.44 17.32 3.51
N GLU A 166 0.85 16.29 2.76
CA GLU A 166 0.09 15.07 2.56
C GLU A 166 0.72 13.87 3.28
N PRO A 167 -0.04 13.17 4.15
CA PRO A 167 0.44 11.95 4.79
C PRO A 167 0.83 10.89 3.75
N PRO A 168 2.04 10.29 3.85
CA PRO A 168 2.52 9.35 2.82
C PRO A 168 1.68 8.08 2.69
N GLY A 169 0.95 7.68 3.74
CA GLY A 169 -0.01 6.58 3.67
C GLY A 169 -1.20 6.88 2.77
N ALA A 170 -1.75 8.10 2.82
CA ALA A 170 -2.85 8.55 1.98
C ALA A 170 -2.39 8.67 0.51
N TRP A 171 -1.22 9.26 0.30
CA TRP A 171 -0.62 9.38 -1.02
C TRP A 171 -0.42 8.00 -1.68
N LEU A 172 0.15 7.03 -0.96
CA LEU A 172 0.36 5.68 -1.49
C LEU A 172 -0.95 5.00 -1.92
N VAL A 173 -2.01 5.14 -1.13
CA VAL A 173 -3.33 4.57 -1.47
C VAL A 173 -3.91 5.21 -2.74
N ALA A 174 -3.63 6.49 -2.97
CA ALA A 174 -4.13 7.22 -4.14
C ALA A 174 -3.32 6.95 -5.42
N HIS A 175 -2.00 6.72 -5.30
CA HIS A 175 -1.08 6.73 -6.44
C HIS A 175 -0.46 5.36 -6.76
N VAL A 176 -0.37 4.44 -5.80
CA VAL A 176 0.37 3.18 -5.99
C VAL A 176 -0.56 1.98 -5.84
N ALA A 177 -0.64 1.16 -6.88
CA ALA A 177 -1.28 -0.14 -6.79
C ALA A 177 -0.37 -1.10 -5.99
N TRP A 178 -0.98 -1.96 -5.17
CA TRP A 178 -0.28 -3.00 -4.43
C TRP A 178 -1.07 -4.32 -4.50
N THR A 179 -0.40 -5.44 -4.27
CA THR A 179 -0.99 -6.78 -4.39
C THR A 179 -1.13 -7.49 -3.06
N GLU A 180 -0.20 -7.24 -2.14
CA GLU A 180 -0.14 -7.92 -0.85
C GLU A 180 0.33 -6.97 0.25
N ALA A 181 -0.15 -7.19 1.47
CA ALA A 181 0.31 -6.50 2.66
C ALA A 181 0.35 -7.44 3.86
N GLU A 182 1.42 -7.35 4.63
CA GLU A 182 1.59 -8.02 5.91
C GLU A 182 1.51 -7.00 7.04
N HIS A 183 0.80 -7.34 8.10
CA HIS A 183 0.72 -6.53 9.31
C HIS A 183 1.21 -7.34 10.51
N ARG A 184 2.06 -6.72 11.30
CA ARG A 184 2.48 -7.22 12.60
C ARG A 184 2.04 -6.23 13.67
N ILE A 185 1.30 -6.69 14.66
CA ILE A 185 0.80 -5.88 15.76
C ILE A 185 1.39 -6.41 17.06
N ALA A 186 1.94 -5.52 17.88
CA ALA A 186 2.53 -5.87 19.16
C ALA A 186 2.29 -4.78 20.21
N ALA A 187 2.20 -5.20 21.47
CA ALA A 187 2.28 -4.26 22.59
C ALA A 187 3.76 -4.03 22.93
N ILE A 188 4.14 -2.77 23.10
CA ILE A 188 5.50 -2.37 23.47
C ILE A 188 5.45 -1.28 24.56
N SER A 189 6.56 -1.09 25.26
CA SER A 189 6.81 0.15 25.98
C SER A 189 7.41 1.18 25.02
N ALA A 190 7.07 2.46 25.21
CA ALA A 190 7.67 3.52 24.42
C ALA A 190 9.20 3.54 24.62
N ASP A 191 9.98 3.60 23.55
CA ASP A 191 11.39 3.97 23.64
C ASP A 191 11.54 5.49 23.88
N THR A 192 12.72 5.93 24.23
CA THR A 192 13.00 7.34 24.56
C THR A 192 12.59 8.30 23.42
N ALA A 193 12.83 7.92 22.16
CA ALA A 193 12.51 8.75 21.01
C ALA A 193 11.00 8.83 20.78
N SER A 194 10.30 7.69 20.84
CA SER A 194 8.85 7.61 20.72
C SER A 194 8.15 8.30 21.88
N ALA A 195 8.63 8.11 23.12
CA ALA A 195 8.08 8.75 24.31
C ALA A 195 8.15 10.27 24.21
N ARG A 196 9.30 10.81 23.76
CA ARG A 196 9.48 12.26 23.56
C ARG A 196 8.56 12.80 22.46
N ALA A 197 8.46 12.10 21.33
CA ALA A 197 7.64 12.53 20.19
C ALA A 197 6.13 12.49 20.52
N LEU A 198 5.71 11.47 21.25
CA LEU A 198 4.31 11.26 21.66
C LEU A 198 3.93 11.98 22.96
N GLU A 199 4.89 12.67 23.58
CA GLU A 199 4.68 13.40 24.85
C GLU A 199 4.14 12.50 25.98
N ILE A 200 4.72 11.30 26.12
CA ILE A 200 4.37 10.29 27.12
C ILE A 200 5.61 9.82 27.90
N SER A 201 5.39 9.06 28.97
CA SER A 201 6.48 8.42 29.71
C SER A 201 7.11 7.29 28.89
N SER A 202 8.43 7.04 29.03
CA SER A 202 9.13 5.90 28.42
C SER A 202 8.65 4.53 28.92
N THR A 203 7.82 4.49 29.97
CA THR A 203 7.16 3.27 30.45
C THR A 203 5.72 3.14 29.99
N SER A 204 5.18 4.13 29.28
CA SER A 204 3.82 4.09 28.79
C SER A 204 3.62 2.96 27.80
N PRO A 205 2.52 2.18 27.92
CA PRO A 205 2.18 1.15 26.95
C PRO A 205 1.84 1.79 25.60
N CYS A 206 2.33 1.19 24.54
CA CYS A 206 2.05 1.60 23.17
C CYS A 206 1.64 0.39 22.34
N LEU A 207 0.81 0.62 21.33
CA LEU A 207 0.54 -0.34 20.30
C LEU A 207 1.51 -0.08 19.14
N LEU A 208 2.31 -1.08 18.79
CA LEU A 208 3.15 -1.08 17.61
C LEU A 208 2.41 -1.76 16.48
N VAL A 209 2.33 -1.08 15.34
CA VAL A 209 1.87 -1.65 14.08
C VAL A 209 2.99 -1.52 13.07
N GLU A 210 3.47 -2.64 12.57
CA GLU A 210 4.40 -2.71 11.47
C GLU A 210 3.67 -3.25 10.25
N ARG A 211 3.87 -2.62 9.09
CA ARG A 211 3.28 -3.08 7.84
C ARG A 211 4.33 -3.06 6.74
N ARG A 212 4.34 -4.12 5.96
CA ARG A 212 5.03 -4.23 4.69
C ARG A 212 4.02 -4.42 3.58
N THR A 213 4.21 -3.73 2.47
CA THR A 213 3.32 -3.79 1.32
C THR A 213 4.12 -4.08 0.06
N TRP A 214 3.60 -4.98 -0.77
CA TRP A 214 4.24 -5.40 -2.01
C TRP A 214 3.37 -5.13 -3.23
N ARG A 215 4.06 -5.08 -4.35
CA ARG A 215 3.51 -5.12 -5.69
C ARG A 215 4.20 -6.23 -6.46
N GLY A 216 3.54 -7.39 -6.59
CA GLY A 216 4.22 -8.60 -7.02
C GLY A 216 5.35 -8.98 -6.09
N THR A 217 6.59 -8.98 -6.58
CA THR A 217 7.80 -9.25 -5.80
C THR A 217 8.43 -8.00 -5.18
N ASP A 218 8.03 -6.81 -5.63
CA ASP A 218 8.67 -5.57 -5.25
C ASP A 218 8.06 -5.01 -3.96
N THR A 219 8.89 -4.70 -2.98
CA THR A 219 8.45 -3.99 -1.79
C THR A 219 8.14 -2.54 -2.14
N VAL A 220 6.89 -2.11 -1.91
CA VAL A 220 6.44 -0.74 -2.12
C VAL A 220 6.77 0.13 -0.91
N THR A 221 6.42 -0.34 0.28
CA THR A 221 6.63 0.43 1.52
C THR A 221 6.79 -0.48 2.72
N ILE A 222 7.59 -0.02 3.66
CA ILE A 222 7.67 -0.55 5.03
C ILE A 222 7.35 0.61 5.97
N VAL A 223 6.43 0.38 6.89
CA VAL A 223 6.05 1.39 7.89
C VAL A 223 6.01 0.79 9.28
N ARG A 224 6.51 1.58 10.24
CA ARG A 224 6.42 1.34 11.67
C ARG A 224 5.60 2.47 12.29
N GLN A 225 4.49 2.13 12.92
CA GLN A 225 3.58 3.07 13.57
C GLN A 225 3.50 2.76 15.06
N VAL A 226 3.80 3.73 15.90
CA VAL A 226 3.70 3.64 17.34
C VAL A 226 2.56 4.49 17.79
N PHE A 227 1.51 3.87 18.31
CA PHE A 227 0.33 4.53 18.85
C PHE A 227 0.40 4.61 20.37
N ARG A 228 -0.06 5.71 20.92
CA ARG A 228 -0.34 5.78 22.36
C ARG A 228 -1.38 4.75 22.75
N GLY A 229 -1.12 3.98 23.80
CA GLY A 229 -2.02 2.92 24.24
C GLY A 229 -3.34 3.43 24.82
N ASP A 230 -3.40 4.68 25.27
CA ASP A 230 -4.59 5.35 25.78
C ASP A 230 -5.44 6.04 24.69
N ALA A 231 -4.88 6.18 23.48
CA ALA A 231 -5.53 6.90 22.37
C ALA A 231 -6.04 6.00 21.25
N PHE A 232 -5.56 4.75 21.16
CA PHE A 232 -5.83 3.86 20.04
C PHE A 232 -6.19 2.45 20.47
N ASP A 233 -7.23 1.91 19.85
CA ASP A 233 -7.70 0.54 19.98
C ASP A 233 -7.91 -0.10 18.61
N LEU A 234 -7.74 -1.41 18.52
CA LEU A 234 -8.08 -2.21 17.36
C LEU A 234 -9.33 -3.02 17.66
N VAL A 235 -10.37 -2.79 16.85
CA VAL A 235 -11.63 -3.52 16.96
C VAL A 235 -11.87 -4.29 15.67
N ALA A 236 -11.93 -5.62 15.76
CA ALA A 236 -12.34 -6.48 14.65
C ALA A 236 -13.69 -7.14 14.98
N ARG A 237 -14.62 -7.12 14.04
CA ARG A 237 -15.92 -7.79 14.18
C ARG A 237 -15.96 -9.00 13.27
N PHE A 238 -16.27 -10.15 13.83
CA PHE A 238 -16.42 -11.41 13.11
C PHE A 238 -17.87 -11.87 13.23
N GLY A 239 -18.47 -12.36 12.14
CA GLY A 239 -19.83 -12.92 12.16
C GLY A 239 -20.03 -13.92 11.03
N PRO A 240 -21.00 -14.86 11.17
CA PRO A 240 -21.39 -15.74 10.07
C PRO A 240 -21.88 -14.90 8.91
N GLY A 241 -21.15 -14.85 7.79
CA GLY A 241 -21.53 -14.09 6.58
C GLY A 241 -20.77 -12.79 6.33
N SER A 242 -19.73 -12.45 7.08
CA SER A 242 -18.87 -11.29 6.81
C SER A 242 -17.97 -11.44 5.57
N ASP A 243 -17.99 -12.59 4.90
CA ASP A 243 -17.28 -12.86 3.64
C ASP A 243 -18.07 -12.50 2.38
N LYS A 244 -19.19 -11.76 2.51
CA LYS A 244 -19.99 -11.31 1.37
C LYS A 244 -20.08 -9.79 1.34
N ALA A 245 -19.12 -9.16 0.67
CA ALA A 245 -19.34 -7.89 -0.02
C ALA A 245 -18.24 -7.65 -1.07
#